data_4010a89ee0118ef387cea3a61904bc50
#
_entry.id   4010a89ee0118ef387cea3a61904bc50
#
_cell.length_a   1.000
_cell.length_b   1.000
_cell.length_c   1.000
_cell.angle_alpha   90.00
_cell.angle_beta   90.00
_cell.angle_gamma   90.00
#
_symmetry.space_group_name_H-M   'P 1'
#
loop_
_entity.id
_entity.type
_entity.pdbx_description
1 polymer ?
#
loop_
_entity_poly.entity_id
_entity_poly.type
_entity_poly.pdbx_seq_one_letter_code
_entity_poly.pdbx_strand_id
1 'polypeptide(L)'
;MNSLISLQKARRCDKEGDGYRPHVANTLVIVESPTKARTIRGFLPKGYRVEASMGHVRDLPNNASEIPAAQKGQKWANLGVNTEADFEPLYVVPKDKKKIVRELKDALKGVDELLLATDEDREGESISWHLLQLLSQKVPVKRMVFHEITKEAISLALDDTRELDMELVHAQETRRILDRLVGYTLSPLLWKKVAWGLSAGRVQSVAVRLLVQRERARRAFRSGSYWDLKAALEQQSIRFEAKLTHLGGTKVATGNDFDESTGGLKQGSKVRLLSEDDARALSLSLQ
;
A
#
# COMPACT_ATOMS: atom_id res chain seq x y z
N MET A 1 36.95 -41.60 -9.62
CA MET A 1 37.09 -41.18 -8.22
C MET A 1 35.66 -40.95 -7.69
N ASN A 2 35.18 -41.95 -6.92
CA ASN A 2 33.82 -42.01 -6.39
C ASN A 2 33.68 -41.11 -5.13
N SER A 3 32.71 -40.24 -5.11
CA SER A 3 32.29 -39.54 -3.91
C SER A 3 30.97 -40.11 -3.42
N LEU A 4 31.03 -40.81 -2.29
CA LEU A 4 29.92 -41.41 -1.56
C LEU A 4 29.08 -40.33 -0.89
N ILE A 5 27.78 -40.25 -1.23
CA ILE A 5 26.78 -39.48 -0.49
C ILE A 5 26.22 -40.42 0.59
N SER A 6 26.49 -40.06 1.85
CA SER A 6 25.97 -40.80 3.02
C SER A 6 24.56 -40.28 3.35
N LEU A 7 23.56 -41.15 3.19
CA LEU A 7 22.19 -40.95 3.68
C LEU A 7 22.13 -41.37 5.16
N GLN A 8 22.00 -40.38 6.05
CA GLN A 8 21.69 -40.64 7.45
C GLN A 8 20.18 -40.85 7.64
N LYS A 9 19.84 -42.07 8.00
CA LYS A 9 18.51 -42.56 8.34
C LYS A 9 18.10 -41.98 9.71
N ALA A 10 17.09 -41.12 9.76
CA ALA A 10 16.50 -40.65 10.99
C ALA A 10 15.90 -41.83 11.77
N ARG A 11 16.32 -42.03 13.01
CA ARG A 11 15.76 -43.00 13.95
C ARG A 11 14.44 -42.49 14.48
N ARG A 12 13.38 -43.25 14.25
CA ARG A 12 12.09 -43.13 14.93
C ARG A 12 12.29 -43.42 16.42
N CYS A 13 11.97 -42.52 17.27
CA CYS A 13 11.95 -42.77 18.72
C CYS A 13 10.49 -42.97 19.15
N ASP A 14 10.08 -44.23 19.17
CA ASP A 14 8.82 -44.63 19.80
C ASP A 14 9.07 -44.71 21.31
N LYS A 15 8.46 -43.80 22.06
CA LYS A 15 8.19 -43.96 23.49
C LYS A 15 6.73 -43.61 23.71
N GLU A 16 5.91 -44.64 23.86
CA GLU A 16 4.61 -44.56 24.51
C GLU A 16 4.81 -44.20 26.00
N GLY A 17 3.94 -43.29 26.49
CA GLY A 17 3.71 -43.10 27.92
C GLY A 17 4.01 -41.69 28.44
N ASP A 18 3.17 -40.79 28.29
CA ASP A 18 2.53 -39.96 29.30
C ASP A 18 1.69 -38.88 28.58
N GLY A 19 0.48 -38.62 29.07
CA GLY A 19 -0.50 -37.78 28.38
C GLY A 19 -0.03 -36.35 28.10
N TYR A 20 0.82 -36.16 27.10
CA TYR A 20 1.09 -34.86 26.51
C TYR A 20 -0.14 -34.40 25.76
N ARG A 21 -1.05 -33.70 26.47
CA ARG A 21 -1.99 -32.81 25.80
C ARG A 21 -1.14 -31.68 25.20
N PRO A 22 -1.07 -31.52 23.86
CA PRO A 22 -0.40 -30.36 23.31
C PRO A 22 -1.09 -29.13 23.90
N HIS A 23 -0.34 -28.32 24.64
CA HIS A 23 -0.79 -27.01 25.10
C HIS A 23 -1.05 -26.24 23.80
N VAL A 24 -2.34 -26.09 23.43
CA VAL A 24 -2.69 -25.24 22.30
C VAL A 24 -2.33 -23.84 22.75
N ALA A 25 -1.21 -23.32 22.27
CA ALA A 25 -0.74 -21.99 22.61
C ALA A 25 -1.87 -21.00 22.39
N ASN A 26 -2.22 -20.23 23.42
CA ASN A 26 -3.23 -19.19 23.33
C ASN A 26 -2.58 -17.95 22.73
N THR A 27 -2.62 -17.82 21.41
CA THR A 27 -1.94 -16.77 20.64
C THR A 27 -2.89 -15.65 20.29
N LEU A 28 -2.50 -14.41 20.62
CA LEU A 28 -3.21 -13.20 20.17
C LEU A 28 -2.59 -12.70 18.88
N VAL A 29 -3.41 -12.51 17.85
CA VAL A 29 -3.02 -11.90 16.58
C VAL A 29 -3.65 -10.51 16.50
N ILE A 30 -2.85 -9.46 16.28
CA ILE A 30 -3.36 -8.10 16.10
C ILE A 30 -3.13 -7.66 14.67
N VAL A 31 -4.20 -7.25 14.00
CA VAL A 31 -4.21 -6.66 12.66
C VAL A 31 -4.65 -5.19 12.72
N GLU A 32 -4.48 -4.42 11.63
CA GLU A 32 -4.84 -3.01 11.64
C GLU A 32 -6.34 -2.74 11.42
N SER A 33 -7.11 -3.68 10.83
CA SER A 33 -8.51 -3.42 10.48
C SER A 33 -9.46 -4.56 10.88
N PRO A 34 -10.74 -4.23 11.23
CA PRO A 34 -11.76 -5.23 11.58
C PRO A 34 -12.09 -6.18 10.43
N THR A 35 -12.02 -5.69 9.19
CA THR A 35 -12.28 -6.50 7.99
C THR A 35 -11.23 -7.59 7.86
N LYS A 36 -9.94 -7.25 7.97
CA LYS A 36 -8.85 -8.23 7.99
C LYS A 36 -8.99 -9.21 9.15
N ALA A 37 -9.30 -8.72 10.36
CA ALA A 37 -9.50 -9.58 11.53
C ALA A 37 -10.57 -10.65 11.29
N ARG A 38 -11.68 -10.27 10.66
CA ARG A 38 -12.78 -11.21 10.35
C ARG A 38 -12.34 -12.28 9.36
N THR A 39 -11.63 -11.90 8.30
CA THR A 39 -11.19 -12.82 7.25
C THR A 39 -10.11 -13.77 7.78
N ILE A 40 -9.07 -13.23 8.44
CA ILE A 40 -7.94 -14.01 8.95
C ILE A 40 -8.36 -15.01 10.02
N ARG A 41 -9.32 -14.64 10.88
CA ARG A 41 -9.88 -15.55 11.90
C ARG A 41 -10.42 -16.84 11.28
N GLY A 42 -10.96 -16.79 10.05
CA GLY A 42 -11.48 -17.98 9.34
C GLY A 42 -10.38 -18.92 8.82
N PHE A 43 -9.13 -18.45 8.73
CA PHE A 43 -8.01 -19.23 8.22
C PHE A 43 -7.09 -19.76 9.32
N LEU A 44 -7.14 -19.18 10.51
CA LEU A 44 -6.27 -19.55 11.63
C LEU A 44 -6.78 -20.81 12.34
N PRO A 45 -5.86 -21.65 12.87
CA PRO A 45 -6.19 -22.80 13.69
C PRO A 45 -6.90 -22.42 15.00
N LYS A 46 -7.41 -23.44 15.71
CA LYS A 46 -7.94 -23.27 17.08
C LYS A 46 -6.81 -22.82 18.02
N GLY A 47 -7.12 -21.88 18.93
CA GLY A 47 -6.16 -21.31 19.87
C GLY A 47 -5.66 -19.91 19.48
N TYR A 48 -5.95 -19.47 18.27
CA TYR A 48 -5.64 -18.11 17.82
C TYR A 48 -6.84 -17.18 18.02
N ARG A 49 -6.61 -16.08 18.71
CA ARG A 49 -7.58 -14.99 18.86
C ARG A 49 -7.13 -13.82 18.00
N VAL A 50 -8.03 -13.26 17.18
CA VAL A 50 -7.69 -12.14 16.28
C VAL A 50 -8.45 -10.89 16.73
N GLU A 51 -7.72 -9.80 16.95
CA GLU A 51 -8.23 -8.48 17.29
C GLU A 51 -7.72 -7.42 16.30
N ALA A 52 -8.40 -6.27 16.24
CA ALA A 52 -8.01 -5.17 15.37
C ALA A 52 -7.61 -3.94 16.16
N SER A 53 -6.49 -3.29 15.77
CA SER A 53 -6.03 -2.04 16.38
C SER A 53 -6.79 -0.81 15.89
N MET A 54 -7.58 -0.95 14.82
CA MET A 54 -8.27 0.17 14.16
C MET A 54 -7.30 1.24 13.62
N GLY A 55 -6.18 0.80 13.04
CA GLY A 55 -5.08 1.64 12.57
C GLY A 55 -4.13 2.05 13.68
N HIS A 56 -3.52 3.24 13.56
CA HIS A 56 -2.59 3.76 14.57
C HIS A 56 -3.26 3.95 15.93
N VAL A 57 -2.61 3.48 17.00
CA VAL A 57 -3.08 3.57 18.39
C VAL A 57 -2.50 4.78 19.14
N ARG A 58 -1.44 5.39 18.63
CA ARG A 58 -0.89 6.67 19.09
C ARG A 58 -0.38 7.49 17.92
N ASP A 59 -0.35 8.80 18.10
CA ASP A 59 0.09 9.76 17.08
C ASP A 59 0.63 11.03 17.77
N LEU A 60 1.18 11.96 17.00
CA LEU A 60 1.49 13.31 17.47
C LEU A 60 0.20 14.03 17.92
N PRO A 61 0.22 14.89 18.95
CA PRO A 61 -0.98 15.57 19.43
C PRO A 61 -1.63 16.39 18.29
N ASN A 62 -2.96 16.28 18.18
CA ASN A 62 -3.74 17.04 17.21
C ASN A 62 -4.13 18.44 17.73
N ASN A 63 -4.17 18.59 19.05
CA ASN A 63 -4.52 19.84 19.71
C ASN A 63 -3.90 19.93 21.11
N ALA A 64 -3.92 21.13 21.69
CA ALA A 64 -3.32 21.40 22.98
C ALA A 64 -3.91 20.58 24.16
N SER A 65 -5.15 20.05 24.02
CA SER A 65 -5.78 19.24 25.08
C SER A 65 -5.18 17.84 25.18
N GLU A 66 -4.53 17.36 24.12
CA GLU A 66 -3.88 16.06 24.07
C GLU A 66 -2.45 16.08 24.61
N ILE A 67 -1.87 17.30 24.76
CA ILE A 67 -0.51 17.48 25.26
C ILE A 67 -0.48 17.14 26.75
N PRO A 68 0.41 16.22 27.18
CA PRO A 68 0.58 15.91 28.60
C PRO A 68 1.00 17.13 29.43
N ALA A 69 0.56 17.19 30.67
CA ALA A 69 0.79 18.34 31.54
C ALA A 69 2.28 18.71 31.68
N ALA A 70 3.17 17.73 31.71
CA ALA A 70 4.62 17.91 31.82
C ALA A 70 5.24 18.65 30.62
N GLN A 71 4.63 18.57 29.41
CA GLN A 71 5.13 19.20 28.18
C GLN A 71 4.41 20.48 27.79
N LYS A 72 3.30 20.84 28.44
CA LYS A 72 2.48 22.01 28.07
C LYS A 72 3.22 23.35 28.05
N GLY A 73 4.29 23.48 28.81
CA GLY A 73 5.11 24.71 28.86
C GLY A 73 6.20 24.79 27.78
N GLN A 74 6.41 23.72 27.03
CA GLN A 74 7.47 23.68 26.03
C GLN A 74 7.02 24.36 24.74
N LYS A 75 7.92 25.14 24.11
CA LYS A 75 7.64 25.88 22.86
C LYS A 75 7.25 24.94 21.70
N TRP A 76 7.83 23.76 21.66
CA TRP A 76 7.58 22.75 20.61
C TRP A 76 6.35 21.85 20.88
N ALA A 77 5.75 21.93 22.08
CA ALA A 77 4.66 21.02 22.47
C ALA A 77 3.46 21.06 21.52
N ASN A 78 3.08 22.22 21.02
CA ASN A 78 2.00 22.38 20.04
C ASN A 78 2.36 21.75 18.68
N LEU A 79 3.62 21.74 18.31
CA LEU A 79 4.12 21.07 17.12
C LEU A 79 4.10 19.54 17.31
N GLY A 80 4.31 19.10 18.55
CA GLY A 80 4.42 17.69 18.91
C GLY A 80 5.76 17.06 18.49
N VAL A 81 6.75 17.90 18.15
CA VAL A 81 8.09 17.47 17.74
C VAL A 81 9.10 18.43 18.37
N ASN A 82 10.06 17.87 19.09
CA ASN A 82 11.12 18.65 19.71
C ASN A 82 12.26 18.90 18.73
N THR A 83 12.24 20.04 18.06
CA THR A 83 13.24 20.41 17.03
C THR A 83 14.62 20.73 17.62
N GLU A 84 14.73 20.88 18.95
CA GLU A 84 15.99 21.16 19.65
C GLU A 84 16.64 19.89 20.19
N ALA A 85 15.91 18.73 20.20
CA ALA A 85 16.38 17.43 20.63
C ALA A 85 16.15 16.39 19.54
N ASP A 86 16.92 16.49 18.47
CA ASP A 86 16.96 15.55 17.35
C ASP A 86 15.57 15.17 16.78
N PHE A 87 14.66 16.15 16.75
CA PHE A 87 13.27 15.99 16.26
C PHE A 87 12.46 14.93 17.03
N GLU A 88 12.74 14.69 18.31
CA GLU A 88 12.03 13.72 19.13
C GLU A 88 10.51 13.94 19.08
N PRO A 89 9.71 12.93 18.65
CA PRO A 89 8.27 13.06 18.54
C PRO A 89 7.56 12.84 19.88
N LEU A 90 6.58 13.68 20.18
CA LEU A 90 5.69 13.52 21.32
C LEU A 90 4.51 12.64 20.93
N TYR A 91 4.61 11.34 21.16
CA TYR A 91 3.49 10.44 20.90
C TYR A 91 2.48 10.40 22.05
N VAL A 92 1.22 10.58 21.70
CA VAL A 92 0.08 10.50 22.62
C VAL A 92 -0.93 9.47 22.14
N VAL A 93 -1.73 8.91 23.05
CA VAL A 93 -2.89 8.08 22.69
C VAL A 93 -4.10 9.00 22.52
N PRO A 94 -4.64 9.19 21.31
CA PRO A 94 -5.84 9.98 21.06
C PRO A 94 -7.03 9.49 21.92
N LYS A 95 -7.95 10.40 22.23
CA LYS A 95 -9.08 10.07 23.12
C LYS A 95 -9.94 8.93 22.60
N ASP A 96 -10.19 8.91 21.29
CA ASP A 96 -10.94 7.87 20.58
C ASP A 96 -10.24 6.50 20.57
N LYS A 97 -8.92 6.46 20.72
CA LYS A 97 -8.12 5.23 20.74
C LYS A 97 -7.97 4.62 22.13
N LYS A 98 -8.28 5.35 23.20
CA LYS A 98 -8.12 4.84 24.58
C LYS A 98 -8.94 3.59 24.86
N LYS A 99 -10.14 3.46 24.27
CA LYS A 99 -11.00 2.30 24.43
C LYS A 99 -10.34 1.07 23.80
N ILE A 100 -9.94 1.17 22.52
CA ILE A 100 -9.32 0.04 21.82
C ILE A 100 -8.01 -0.41 22.46
N VAL A 101 -7.18 0.52 22.92
CA VAL A 101 -5.95 0.18 23.66
C VAL A 101 -6.25 -0.61 24.93
N ARG A 102 -7.33 -0.25 25.66
CA ARG A 102 -7.77 -1.02 26.84
C ARG A 102 -8.24 -2.42 26.45
N GLU A 103 -9.07 -2.53 25.42
CA GLU A 103 -9.56 -3.82 24.90
C GLU A 103 -8.42 -4.74 24.47
N LEU A 104 -7.41 -4.21 23.80
CA LEU A 104 -6.22 -4.95 23.40
C LEU A 104 -5.38 -5.40 24.61
N LYS A 105 -5.24 -4.54 25.64
CA LYS A 105 -4.57 -4.92 26.92
C LYS A 105 -5.33 -6.03 27.64
N ASP A 106 -6.66 -5.97 27.62
CA ASP A 106 -7.50 -7.02 28.23
C ASP A 106 -7.43 -8.32 27.41
N ALA A 107 -7.37 -8.22 26.08
CA ALA A 107 -7.22 -9.36 25.20
C ALA A 107 -5.87 -10.09 25.38
N LEU A 108 -4.84 -9.39 25.79
CA LEU A 108 -3.49 -9.93 26.03
C LEU A 108 -3.38 -10.72 27.34
N LYS A 109 -4.38 -10.63 28.24
CA LYS A 109 -4.34 -11.38 29.50
C LYS A 109 -4.47 -12.88 29.26
N GLY A 110 -3.54 -13.65 29.83
CA GLY A 110 -3.54 -15.12 29.70
C GLY A 110 -3.17 -15.64 28.31
N VAL A 111 -2.49 -14.83 27.52
CA VAL A 111 -1.94 -15.16 26.20
C VAL A 111 -0.51 -15.62 26.35
N ASP A 112 -0.09 -16.61 25.59
CA ASP A 112 1.26 -17.18 25.61
C ASP A 112 2.19 -16.49 24.58
N GLU A 113 1.64 -15.96 23.47
CA GLU A 113 2.36 -15.32 22.39
C GLU A 113 1.52 -14.22 21.74
N LEU A 114 2.17 -13.15 21.28
CA LEU A 114 1.56 -12.05 20.51
C LEU A 114 2.14 -12.03 19.09
N LEU A 115 1.28 -12.14 18.10
CA LEU A 115 1.62 -11.94 16.69
C LEU A 115 1.08 -10.59 16.20
N LEU A 116 1.95 -9.76 15.66
CA LEU A 116 1.60 -8.49 15.04
C LEU A 116 1.50 -8.70 13.52
N ALA A 117 0.29 -8.73 12.99
CA ALA A 117 -0.05 -9.12 11.63
C ALA A 117 -0.63 -7.95 10.82
N THR A 118 -0.02 -6.76 10.97
CA THR A 118 -0.31 -5.56 10.19
C THR A 118 0.36 -5.64 8.81
N ASP A 119 0.01 -4.75 7.88
CA ASP A 119 0.56 -4.73 6.52
C ASP A 119 2.10 -4.75 6.48
N GLU A 120 2.65 -5.32 5.41
CA GLU A 120 4.09 -5.37 5.15
C GLU A 120 4.56 -4.08 4.47
N ASP A 121 4.32 -2.96 5.14
CA ASP A 121 4.85 -1.68 4.73
C ASP A 121 5.28 -0.86 5.96
N ARG A 122 5.85 0.31 5.74
CA ARG A 122 6.27 1.20 6.83
C ARG A 122 5.13 1.63 7.76
N GLU A 123 3.89 1.74 7.24
CA GLU A 123 2.72 2.08 8.08
C GLU A 123 2.39 0.93 9.02
N GLY A 124 2.34 -0.32 8.50
CA GLY A 124 2.08 -1.50 9.31
C GLY A 124 3.19 -1.78 10.33
N GLU A 125 4.48 -1.59 9.97
CA GLU A 125 5.58 -1.71 10.92
C GLU A 125 5.47 -0.68 12.05
N SER A 126 5.12 0.57 11.72
CA SER A 126 4.91 1.63 12.70
C SER A 126 3.71 1.35 13.62
N ILE A 127 2.60 0.84 13.09
CA ILE A 127 1.45 0.41 13.91
C ILE A 127 1.87 -0.68 14.89
N SER A 128 2.59 -1.70 14.41
CA SER A 128 3.11 -2.79 15.22
C SER A 128 4.06 -2.29 16.32
N TRP A 129 4.97 -1.38 15.99
CA TRP A 129 5.87 -0.77 16.97
C TRP A 129 5.11 0.05 18.01
N HIS A 130 4.12 0.85 17.62
CA HIS A 130 3.29 1.60 18.56
C HIS A 130 2.49 0.69 19.50
N LEU A 131 1.99 -0.45 18.99
CA LEU A 131 1.34 -1.47 19.80
C LEU A 131 2.31 -2.07 20.82
N LEU A 132 3.53 -2.44 20.38
CA LEU A 132 4.58 -2.97 21.23
C LEU A 132 4.89 -2.04 22.41
N GLN A 133 5.02 -0.73 22.13
CA GLN A 133 5.30 0.28 23.16
C GLN A 133 4.15 0.49 24.15
N LEU A 134 2.89 0.32 23.74
CA LEU A 134 1.72 0.57 24.58
C LEU A 134 1.27 -0.65 25.40
N LEU A 135 1.43 -1.84 24.86
CA LEU A 135 0.87 -3.05 25.46
C LEU A 135 1.73 -3.57 26.61
N SER A 136 3.01 -3.16 26.71
CA SER A 136 3.93 -3.53 27.81
C SER A 136 3.85 -5.04 28.13
N GLN A 137 3.88 -5.88 27.10
CA GLN A 137 3.66 -7.31 27.19
C GLN A 137 4.83 -8.04 27.87
N LYS A 138 4.50 -9.13 28.55
CA LYS A 138 5.47 -10.05 29.17
C LYS A 138 5.62 -11.34 28.35
N VAL A 139 5.01 -11.42 27.19
CA VAL A 139 5.01 -12.59 26.31
C VAL A 139 5.88 -12.34 25.10
N PRO A 140 6.39 -13.38 24.42
CA PRO A 140 7.08 -13.26 23.15
C PRO A 140 6.21 -12.53 22.12
N VAL A 141 6.83 -11.65 21.33
CA VAL A 141 6.16 -10.89 20.28
C VAL A 141 6.89 -11.12 18.97
N LYS A 142 6.15 -11.42 17.92
CA LYS A 142 6.70 -11.60 16.57
C LYS A 142 5.85 -10.90 15.53
N ARG A 143 6.46 -10.57 14.42
CA ARG A 143 5.78 -10.10 13.20
C ARG A 143 5.37 -11.28 12.35
N MET A 144 4.11 -11.30 11.99
CA MET A 144 3.54 -12.21 10.99
C MET A 144 3.25 -11.38 9.73
N VAL A 145 3.91 -11.71 8.63
CA VAL A 145 3.88 -10.94 7.38
C VAL A 145 3.31 -11.80 6.26
N PHE A 146 2.39 -11.24 5.48
CA PHE A 146 1.78 -11.89 4.33
C PHE A 146 1.40 -10.85 3.27
N HIS A 147 1.55 -11.21 1.99
CA HIS A 147 1.25 -10.33 0.85
C HIS A 147 -0.22 -10.40 0.40
N GLU A 148 -0.91 -11.50 0.74
CA GLU A 148 -2.32 -11.73 0.40
C GLU A 148 -3.06 -12.45 1.53
N ILE A 149 -4.37 -12.25 1.60
CA ILE A 149 -5.21 -12.86 2.64
C ILE A 149 -5.86 -14.12 2.07
N THR A 150 -5.03 -15.15 1.84
CA THR A 150 -5.46 -16.50 1.50
C THR A 150 -5.10 -17.46 2.62
N LYS A 151 -5.74 -18.63 2.66
CA LYS A 151 -5.46 -19.63 3.70
C LYS A 151 -4.03 -20.13 3.63
N GLU A 152 -3.52 -20.31 2.43
CA GLU A 152 -2.16 -20.77 2.14
C GLU A 152 -1.12 -19.74 2.60
N ALA A 153 -1.31 -18.46 2.24
CA ALA A 153 -0.40 -17.41 2.63
C ALA A 153 -0.38 -17.18 4.15
N ILE A 154 -1.54 -17.25 4.81
CA ILE A 154 -1.64 -17.14 6.26
C ILE A 154 -0.97 -18.33 6.97
N SER A 155 -1.11 -19.55 6.45
CA SER A 155 -0.44 -20.72 7.03
C SER A 155 1.09 -20.60 6.90
N LEU A 156 1.61 -20.19 5.74
CA LEU A 156 3.04 -19.97 5.54
C LEU A 156 3.58 -18.85 6.47
N ALA A 157 2.83 -17.77 6.63
CA ALA A 157 3.23 -16.65 7.49
C ALA A 157 3.26 -17.00 8.99
N LEU A 158 2.53 -18.02 9.43
CA LEU A 158 2.64 -18.53 10.80
C LEU A 158 3.97 -19.27 11.04
N ASP A 159 4.48 -19.95 10.02
CA ASP A 159 5.74 -20.71 10.10
C ASP A 159 6.97 -19.82 9.89
N ASP A 160 6.81 -18.66 9.20
CA ASP A 160 7.87 -17.71 8.87
C ASP A 160 7.63 -16.34 9.55
N THR A 161 7.69 -16.31 10.86
CA THR A 161 7.58 -15.10 11.67
C THR A 161 8.94 -14.43 11.84
N ARG A 162 8.98 -13.08 11.92
CA ARG A 162 10.20 -12.29 12.05
C ARG A 162 10.12 -11.27 13.21
N GLU A 163 11.19 -10.59 13.45
CA GLU A 163 11.22 -9.41 14.32
C GLU A 163 10.68 -8.15 13.58
N LEU A 164 10.41 -7.09 14.35
CA LEU A 164 10.07 -5.79 13.80
C LEU A 164 11.23 -5.21 12.98
N ASP A 165 10.91 -4.65 11.82
CA ASP A 165 11.85 -3.90 10.99
C ASP A 165 11.90 -2.44 11.47
N MET A 166 12.91 -2.13 12.26
CA MET A 166 13.09 -0.79 12.84
C MET A 166 13.47 0.26 11.79
N GLU A 167 14.03 -0.11 10.65
CA GLU A 167 14.35 0.83 9.57
C GLU A 167 13.06 1.33 8.91
N LEU A 168 12.09 0.45 8.69
CA LEU A 168 10.76 0.83 8.21
C LEU A 168 10.00 1.68 9.23
N VAL A 169 10.13 1.38 10.53
CA VAL A 169 9.56 2.19 11.61
C VAL A 169 10.13 3.61 11.57
N HIS A 170 11.45 3.75 11.53
CA HIS A 170 12.11 5.06 11.45
C HIS A 170 11.78 5.82 10.16
N ALA A 171 11.64 5.11 9.03
CA ALA A 171 11.22 5.72 7.77
C ALA A 171 9.80 6.31 7.86
N GLN A 172 8.88 5.63 8.52
CA GLN A 172 7.53 6.14 8.77
C GLN A 172 7.54 7.31 9.76
N GLU A 173 8.27 7.20 10.85
CA GLU A 173 8.43 8.26 11.86
C GLU A 173 8.98 9.53 11.23
N THR A 174 10.07 9.44 10.46
CA THR A 174 10.65 10.55 9.72
C THR A 174 9.63 11.21 8.79
N ARG A 175 8.87 10.40 8.05
CA ARG A 175 7.80 10.90 7.19
C ARG A 175 6.74 11.65 8.00
N ARG A 176 6.31 11.07 9.13
CA ARG A 176 5.28 11.66 10.00
C ARG A 176 5.73 13.02 10.55
N ILE A 177 6.99 13.10 10.99
CA ILE A 177 7.61 14.34 11.47
C ILE A 177 7.68 15.38 10.35
N LEU A 178 8.18 15.03 9.18
CA LEU A 178 8.23 15.93 8.02
C LEU A 178 6.85 16.47 7.64
N ASP A 179 5.84 15.64 7.59
CA ASP A 179 4.48 16.06 7.24
C ASP A 179 3.92 17.04 8.30
N ARG A 180 4.26 16.83 9.58
CA ARG A 180 3.91 17.74 10.67
C ARG A 180 4.62 19.10 10.53
N LEU A 181 5.93 19.09 10.33
CA LEU A 181 6.73 20.31 10.18
C LEU A 181 6.26 21.15 8.98
N VAL A 182 6.11 20.52 7.81
CA VAL A 182 5.66 21.20 6.59
C VAL A 182 4.24 21.75 6.77
N GLY A 183 3.32 20.93 7.27
CA GLY A 183 1.92 21.33 7.44
C GLY A 183 1.75 22.51 8.41
N TYR A 184 2.40 22.47 9.56
CA TYR A 184 2.30 23.51 10.59
C TYR A 184 3.05 24.79 10.22
N THR A 185 4.04 24.72 9.33
CA THR A 185 4.75 25.90 8.82
C THR A 185 4.00 26.57 7.68
N LEU A 186 3.49 25.79 6.72
CA LEU A 186 2.90 26.33 5.50
C LEU A 186 1.41 26.67 5.63
N SER A 187 0.64 25.90 6.42
CA SER A 187 -0.80 26.15 6.54
C SER A 187 -1.11 27.56 7.10
N PRO A 188 -0.43 28.06 8.16
CA PRO A 188 -0.63 29.44 8.63
C PRO A 188 -0.26 30.49 7.60
N LEU A 189 0.73 30.23 6.74
CA LEU A 189 1.09 31.13 5.65
C LEU A 189 -0.04 31.20 4.60
N LEU A 190 -0.66 30.09 4.28
CA LEU A 190 -1.83 30.06 3.39
C LEU A 190 -3.02 30.81 4.01
N TRP A 191 -3.26 30.67 5.31
CA TRP A 191 -4.34 31.42 5.99
C TRP A 191 -4.13 32.92 5.92
N LYS A 192 -2.89 33.35 6.04
CA LYS A 192 -2.55 34.79 5.98
C LYS A 192 -2.60 35.33 4.56
N LYS A 193 -2.24 34.53 3.53
CA LYS A 193 -2.03 35.04 2.18
C LYS A 193 -3.16 34.72 1.20
N VAL A 194 -3.94 33.68 1.46
CA VAL A 194 -4.97 33.16 0.54
C VAL A 194 -6.33 33.12 1.20
N ALA A 195 -6.60 32.17 2.10
CA ALA A 195 -7.86 32.04 2.81
C ALA A 195 -7.70 31.19 4.08
N TRP A 196 -8.50 31.51 5.10
CA TRP A 196 -8.55 30.76 6.35
C TRP A 196 -9.03 29.32 6.12
N GLY A 197 -8.45 28.38 6.87
CA GLY A 197 -8.84 26.97 6.85
C GLY A 197 -8.18 26.12 5.74
N LEU A 198 -7.37 26.71 4.86
CA LEU A 198 -6.59 25.96 3.87
C LEU A 198 -5.49 25.17 4.57
N SER A 199 -5.20 23.96 4.06
CA SER A 199 -4.09 23.14 4.53
C SER A 199 -3.03 22.95 3.43
N ALA A 200 -1.76 22.87 3.85
CA ALA A 200 -0.64 22.49 2.99
C ALA A 200 -0.13 21.13 3.41
N GLY A 201 0.25 20.31 2.43
CA GLY A 201 0.85 19.00 2.68
C GLY A 201 1.60 18.51 1.46
N ARG A 202 2.66 17.74 1.67
CA ARG A 202 3.51 17.22 0.59
C ARG A 202 2.71 16.37 -0.41
N VAL A 203 1.86 15.47 0.09
CA VAL A 203 1.02 14.61 -0.76
C VAL A 203 -0.04 15.43 -1.51
N GLN A 204 -0.75 16.34 -0.80
CA GLN A 204 -1.77 17.19 -1.41
C GLN A 204 -1.21 18.03 -2.56
N SER A 205 -0.05 18.67 -2.36
CA SER A 205 0.56 19.53 -3.37
C SER A 205 0.93 18.79 -4.63
N VAL A 206 1.49 17.58 -4.50
CA VAL A 206 1.84 16.72 -5.65
C VAL A 206 0.57 16.22 -6.35
N ALA A 207 -0.42 15.73 -5.61
CA ALA A 207 -1.68 15.23 -6.17
C ALA A 207 -2.42 16.31 -6.97
N VAL A 208 -2.58 17.50 -6.39
CA VAL A 208 -3.22 18.63 -7.07
C VAL A 208 -2.42 19.03 -8.32
N ARG A 209 -1.09 19.09 -8.25
CA ARG A 209 -0.25 19.38 -9.41
C ARG A 209 -0.47 18.38 -10.55
N LEU A 210 -0.48 17.09 -10.25
CA LEU A 210 -0.72 16.04 -11.25
C LEU A 210 -2.11 16.17 -11.89
N LEU A 211 -3.13 16.41 -11.09
CA LEU A 211 -4.50 16.63 -11.57
C LEU A 211 -4.59 17.86 -12.47
N VAL A 212 -3.98 18.99 -12.06
CA VAL A 212 -3.95 20.22 -12.87
C VAL A 212 -3.20 20.01 -14.18
N GLN A 213 -2.05 19.31 -14.16
CA GLN A 213 -1.30 18.98 -15.38
C GLN A 213 -2.13 18.11 -16.32
N ARG A 214 -2.79 17.08 -15.79
CA ARG A 214 -3.65 16.20 -16.59
C ARG A 214 -4.85 16.93 -17.15
N GLU A 215 -5.49 17.79 -16.36
CA GLU A 215 -6.63 18.59 -16.83
C GLU A 215 -6.19 19.60 -17.90
N ARG A 216 -5.02 20.23 -17.77
CA ARG A 216 -4.47 21.10 -18.80
C ARG A 216 -4.22 20.33 -20.11
N ALA A 217 -3.62 19.14 -20.02
CA ALA A 217 -3.40 18.27 -21.17
C ALA A 217 -4.74 17.86 -21.81
N ARG A 218 -5.75 17.47 -20.99
CA ARG A 218 -7.10 17.16 -21.48
C ARG A 218 -7.76 18.33 -22.21
N ARG A 219 -7.65 19.54 -21.69
CA ARG A 219 -8.22 20.75 -22.30
C ARG A 219 -7.48 21.18 -23.56
N ALA A 220 -6.18 20.93 -23.63
CA ALA A 220 -5.36 21.21 -24.81
C ALA A 220 -5.51 20.14 -25.89
N PHE A 221 -6.01 18.96 -25.56
CA PHE A 221 -6.15 17.83 -26.49
C PHE A 221 -7.03 18.20 -27.69
N ARG A 222 -6.53 17.90 -28.88
CA ARG A 222 -7.24 18.01 -30.17
C ARG A 222 -7.32 16.62 -30.79
N SER A 223 -8.54 16.18 -31.10
CA SER A 223 -8.75 14.89 -31.76
C SER A 223 -8.30 14.95 -33.21
N GLY A 224 -7.53 13.97 -33.64
CA GLY A 224 -7.28 13.69 -35.07
C GLY A 224 -8.22 12.60 -35.55
N SER A 225 -8.60 12.68 -36.85
CA SER A 225 -9.41 11.67 -37.50
C SER A 225 -8.55 10.84 -38.46
N TYR A 226 -8.71 9.55 -38.44
CA TYR A 226 -8.10 8.63 -39.39
C TYR A 226 -8.97 7.42 -39.63
N TRP A 227 -8.75 6.78 -40.77
CA TRP A 227 -9.44 5.57 -41.13
C TRP A 227 -8.45 4.41 -41.21
N ASP A 228 -8.90 3.22 -40.83
CA ASP A 228 -8.17 1.98 -41.04
C ASP A 228 -9.10 0.93 -41.67
N LEU A 229 -8.51 -0.12 -42.23
CA LEU A 229 -9.28 -1.25 -42.78
C LEU A 229 -8.94 -2.52 -42.00
N LYS A 230 -10.00 -3.25 -41.69
CA LYS A 230 -9.93 -4.62 -41.20
C LYS A 230 -10.71 -5.54 -42.13
N ALA A 231 -10.18 -6.68 -42.43
CA ALA A 231 -10.83 -7.73 -43.18
C ALA A 231 -11.09 -8.94 -42.28
N ALA A 232 -12.32 -9.45 -42.32
CA ALA A 232 -12.62 -10.77 -41.79
C ALA A 232 -12.39 -11.77 -42.90
N LEU A 233 -11.46 -12.66 -42.76
CA LEU A 233 -11.06 -13.65 -43.75
C LEU A 233 -11.42 -15.04 -43.27
N GLU A 234 -11.70 -15.95 -44.22
CA GLU A 234 -11.95 -17.36 -43.92
C GLU A 234 -11.15 -18.24 -44.85
N GLN A 235 -10.42 -19.19 -44.31
CA GLN A 235 -9.72 -20.22 -45.06
C GLN A 235 -9.88 -21.56 -44.35
N GLN A 236 -10.35 -22.58 -45.08
CA GLN A 236 -10.60 -23.94 -44.54
C GLN A 236 -11.45 -23.93 -43.25
N SER A 237 -12.53 -23.12 -43.26
CA SER A 237 -13.43 -22.91 -42.12
C SER A 237 -12.80 -22.24 -40.89
N ILE A 238 -11.55 -21.74 -40.97
CA ILE A 238 -10.90 -20.95 -39.95
C ILE A 238 -11.08 -19.47 -40.26
N ARG A 239 -11.73 -18.76 -39.37
CA ARG A 239 -11.92 -17.29 -39.47
C ARG A 239 -10.81 -16.57 -38.72
N PHE A 240 -10.28 -15.53 -39.36
CA PHE A 240 -9.29 -14.64 -38.74
C PHE A 240 -9.46 -13.20 -39.22
N GLU A 241 -9.02 -12.25 -38.41
CA GLU A 241 -9.00 -10.84 -38.78
C GLU A 241 -7.62 -10.43 -39.29
N ALA A 242 -7.59 -9.67 -40.36
CA ALA A 242 -6.42 -8.99 -40.85
C ALA A 242 -6.62 -7.48 -40.80
N LYS A 243 -5.59 -6.72 -40.47
CA LYS A 243 -5.58 -5.26 -40.45
C LYS A 243 -4.60 -4.72 -41.48
N LEU A 244 -5.03 -3.73 -42.26
CA LEU A 244 -4.16 -3.02 -43.20
C LEU A 244 -3.11 -2.22 -42.41
N THR A 245 -1.84 -2.54 -42.58
CA THR A 245 -0.73 -1.88 -41.91
C THR A 245 0.10 -1.00 -42.83
N HIS A 246 0.21 -1.37 -44.11
CA HIS A 246 0.98 -0.66 -45.12
C HIS A 246 0.20 -0.60 -46.44
N LEU A 247 0.35 0.50 -47.18
CA LEU A 247 -0.19 0.68 -48.51
C LEU A 247 0.91 1.24 -49.41
N GLY A 248 1.27 0.49 -50.46
CA GLY A 248 2.38 0.86 -51.37
C GLY A 248 3.72 1.03 -50.64
N GLY A 249 4.00 0.20 -49.65
CA GLY A 249 5.23 0.27 -48.87
C GLY A 249 5.24 1.34 -47.76
N THR A 250 4.21 2.18 -47.68
CA THR A 250 4.10 3.23 -46.65
C THR A 250 3.14 2.77 -45.54
N LYS A 251 3.55 2.93 -44.28
CA LYS A 251 2.73 2.60 -43.12
C LYS A 251 1.46 3.46 -43.10
N VAL A 252 0.32 2.85 -42.83
CA VAL A 252 -0.95 3.55 -42.61
C VAL A 252 -0.95 4.20 -41.22
N ALA A 253 -1.40 5.45 -41.13
CA ALA A 253 -1.49 6.21 -39.91
C ALA A 253 -2.40 5.53 -38.89
N THR A 254 -2.03 5.61 -37.65
CA THR A 254 -2.80 5.14 -36.48
C THR A 254 -2.93 6.28 -35.46
N GLY A 255 -3.73 6.13 -34.44
CA GLY A 255 -3.88 7.16 -33.38
C GLY A 255 -2.55 7.60 -32.75
N ASN A 256 -1.55 6.73 -32.71
CA ASN A 256 -0.21 7.05 -32.14
C ASN A 256 0.62 8.00 -33.01
N ASP A 257 0.26 8.18 -34.26
CA ASP A 257 0.97 9.02 -35.22
C ASP A 257 0.51 10.49 -35.19
N PHE A 258 -0.52 10.81 -34.37
CA PHE A 258 -1.07 12.16 -34.20
C PHE A 258 -0.45 12.90 -33.03
N ASP A 259 -0.34 14.21 -33.16
CA ASP A 259 0.03 15.13 -32.09
C ASP A 259 -1.21 15.55 -31.32
N GLU A 260 -1.20 15.33 -29.99
CA GLU A 260 -2.35 15.55 -29.12
C GLU A 260 -2.73 17.04 -28.96
N SER A 261 -1.82 17.96 -29.27
CA SER A 261 -2.04 19.41 -29.14
C SER A 261 -2.61 20.04 -30.43
N THR A 262 -2.31 19.49 -31.57
CA THR A 262 -2.72 20.03 -32.87
C THR A 262 -3.83 19.21 -33.52
N GLY A 263 -3.97 17.93 -33.19
CA GLY A 263 -4.86 16.98 -33.85
C GLY A 263 -4.38 16.56 -35.26
N GLY A 264 -3.19 17.04 -35.69
CA GLY A 264 -2.57 16.66 -36.95
C GLY A 264 -1.52 15.55 -36.75
N LEU A 265 -0.97 15.07 -37.87
CA LEU A 265 0.14 14.12 -37.81
C LEU A 265 1.36 14.74 -37.13
N LYS A 266 2.09 13.95 -36.36
CA LYS A 266 3.36 14.36 -35.73
C LYS A 266 4.35 14.83 -36.80
N GLN A 267 5.09 15.87 -36.50
CA GLN A 267 6.09 16.41 -37.41
C GLN A 267 7.15 15.36 -37.76
N GLY A 268 7.42 15.17 -39.05
CA GLY A 268 8.36 14.14 -39.54
C GLY A 268 7.79 12.73 -39.63
N SER A 269 6.51 12.55 -39.35
CA SER A 269 5.84 11.25 -39.49
C SER A 269 5.79 10.80 -40.98
N LYS A 270 6.36 9.63 -41.26
CA LYS A 270 6.36 9.01 -42.61
C LYS A 270 5.23 7.98 -42.69
N VAL A 271 4.00 8.44 -42.54
CA VAL A 271 2.81 7.58 -42.59
C VAL A 271 1.83 8.11 -43.64
N ARG A 272 1.01 7.24 -44.18
CA ARG A 272 -0.09 7.59 -45.07
C ARG A 272 -1.38 7.72 -44.24
N LEU A 273 -1.95 8.91 -44.20
CA LEU A 273 -3.27 9.15 -43.66
C LEU A 273 -4.32 8.75 -44.69
N LEU A 274 -5.22 7.88 -44.29
CA LEU A 274 -6.39 7.53 -45.10
C LEU A 274 -7.56 8.44 -44.72
N SER A 275 -8.17 9.04 -45.74
CA SER A 275 -9.49 9.68 -45.65
C SER A 275 -10.60 8.63 -45.66
N GLU A 276 -11.84 9.05 -45.40
CA GLU A 276 -13.00 8.18 -45.53
C GLU A 276 -13.14 7.65 -46.96
N ASP A 277 -12.96 8.52 -47.95
CA ASP A 277 -13.07 8.18 -49.35
C ASP A 277 -11.98 7.19 -49.80
N ASP A 278 -10.73 7.39 -49.34
CA ASP A 278 -9.64 6.43 -49.58
C ASP A 278 -9.96 5.06 -49.00
N ALA A 279 -10.45 5.02 -47.76
CA ALA A 279 -10.80 3.78 -47.07
C ALA A 279 -11.97 3.05 -47.78
N ARG A 280 -12.99 3.78 -48.23
CA ARG A 280 -14.12 3.23 -48.99
C ARG A 280 -13.66 2.69 -50.34
N ALA A 281 -12.88 3.45 -51.10
CA ALA A 281 -12.34 3.01 -52.39
C ALA A 281 -11.49 1.74 -52.25
N LEU A 282 -10.61 1.67 -51.24
CA LEU A 282 -9.83 0.48 -50.97
C LEU A 282 -10.70 -0.71 -50.55
N SER A 283 -11.71 -0.50 -49.74
CA SER A 283 -12.66 -1.57 -49.36
C SER A 283 -13.38 -2.15 -50.55
N LEU A 284 -13.82 -1.31 -51.50
CA LEU A 284 -14.47 -1.76 -52.72
C LEU A 284 -13.53 -2.50 -53.68
N SER A 285 -12.25 -2.11 -53.71
CA SER A 285 -11.25 -2.77 -54.59
C SER A 285 -10.74 -4.12 -54.06
N LEU A 286 -11.01 -4.43 -52.81
CA LEU A 286 -10.60 -5.68 -52.15
C LEU A 286 -11.73 -6.72 -52.04
N GLN A 287 -12.95 -6.36 -52.40
CA GLN A 287 -14.11 -7.25 -52.53
C GLN A 287 -14.14 -7.90 -53.90
#